data_f301af45f1c55e127f472d84a1886f18
#
_entry.id   f301af45f1c55e127f472d84a1886f18
#
_cell.length_a   1.000
_cell.length_b   1.000
_cell.length_c   1.000
_cell.angle_alpha   90.00
_cell.angle_beta   90.00
_cell.angle_gamma   90.00
#
_symmetry.space_group_name_H-M   'P 1'
#
loop_
_entity.id
_entity.type
_entity.pdbx_description
1 polymer ?
#
loop_
_entity_poly.entity_id
_entity_poly.type
_entity_poly.pdbx_seq_one_letter_code
_entity_poly.pdbx_strand_id
1 'polypeptide(L)'
;MSMAYRGTTALITGASAGLGVEFARQWAEHGADVVLVARRVERLEEVAADLRRRYGVQAHVVAADLARPGAAAALHAELDGLGLTVHTLINNAGFGSHGPFADQDPTRISEMIQLNVTALTELTRQFLPDLTAGGRGALVTVASAAAYQPTPAMAVYGATKAFVLSFTEAVAYETRSSSLRVLAVSPGPVRTEFFDVVGSRDAAVGRMATPEQVVTATRRALERDRTPPSIVVGLGNRLSATASALAPRRLALTVAGRALKA
;
A
#
# COMPACT_ATOMS: atom_id res chain seq x y z
N MET A 1 17.59 5.35 15.62
CA MET A 1 18.23 4.21 14.90
C MET A 1 17.78 4.26 13.44
N SER A 2 18.68 4.04 12.47
CA SER A 2 18.34 3.94 11.06
C SER A 2 17.51 2.67 10.79
N MET A 3 16.69 2.68 9.72
CA MET A 3 15.98 1.48 9.27
C MET A 3 16.98 0.41 8.86
N ALA A 4 16.78 -0.83 9.32
CA ALA A 4 17.61 -1.96 8.94
C ALA A 4 16.97 -2.70 7.75
N TYR A 5 17.75 -2.98 6.72
CA TYR A 5 17.34 -3.78 5.56
C TYR A 5 18.05 -5.13 5.55
N ARG A 6 19.38 -5.15 5.70
CA ARG A 6 20.17 -6.39 5.71
C ARG A 6 19.81 -7.27 6.90
N GLY A 7 19.61 -8.56 6.63
CA GLY A 7 19.19 -9.53 7.63
C GLY A 7 17.75 -9.35 8.10
N THR A 8 16.91 -8.71 7.29
CA THR A 8 15.47 -8.58 7.51
C THR A 8 14.70 -9.10 6.30
N THR A 9 13.46 -9.51 6.52
CA THR A 9 12.55 -9.97 5.46
C THR A 9 11.37 -9.00 5.35
N ALA A 10 11.08 -8.57 4.12
CA ALA A 10 9.93 -7.73 3.80
C ALA A 10 8.86 -8.53 3.07
N LEU A 11 7.65 -8.57 3.62
CA LEU A 11 6.46 -9.11 2.98
C LEU A 11 5.75 -8.00 2.19
N ILE A 12 5.61 -8.19 0.87
CA ILE A 12 5.01 -7.21 -0.03
C ILE A 12 3.78 -7.82 -0.70
N THR A 13 2.61 -7.23 -0.43
CA THR A 13 1.37 -7.64 -1.08
C THR A 13 1.16 -6.88 -2.40
N GLY A 14 0.53 -7.53 -3.40
CA GLY A 14 0.38 -6.95 -4.74
C GLY A 14 1.71 -6.82 -5.49
N ALA A 15 2.67 -7.71 -5.21
CA ALA A 15 4.04 -7.65 -5.70
C ALA A 15 4.22 -8.05 -7.18
N SER A 16 3.15 -8.31 -7.93
CA SER A 16 3.21 -8.72 -9.34
C SER A 16 3.17 -7.55 -10.33
N ALA A 17 2.97 -6.30 -9.88
CA ALA A 17 2.94 -5.11 -10.75
C ALA A 17 3.18 -3.80 -9.98
N GLY A 18 3.49 -2.75 -10.72
CA GLY A 18 3.45 -1.36 -10.28
C GLY A 18 4.28 -1.06 -9.03
N LEU A 19 3.64 -0.47 -8.02
CA LEU A 19 4.30 -0.11 -6.76
C LEU A 19 4.85 -1.33 -6.02
N GLY A 20 4.16 -2.48 -6.07
CA GLY A 20 4.59 -3.69 -5.37
C GLY A 20 5.93 -4.21 -5.89
N VAL A 21 6.12 -4.24 -7.21
CA VAL A 21 7.41 -4.59 -7.83
C VAL A 21 8.50 -3.61 -7.42
N GLU A 22 8.19 -2.33 -7.41
CA GLU A 22 9.18 -1.31 -7.06
C GLU A 22 9.54 -1.33 -5.57
N PHE A 23 8.57 -1.61 -4.67
CA PHE A 23 8.86 -1.88 -3.26
C PHE A 23 9.82 -3.05 -3.12
N ALA A 24 9.52 -4.18 -3.77
CA ALA A 24 10.38 -5.35 -3.75
C ALA A 24 11.80 -5.03 -4.25
N ARG A 25 11.91 -4.28 -5.36
CA ARG A 25 13.19 -3.87 -5.93
C ARG A 25 14.01 -3.03 -4.95
N GLN A 26 13.43 -1.94 -4.38
CA GLN A 26 14.21 -1.06 -3.50
C GLN A 26 14.57 -1.73 -2.17
N TRP A 27 13.72 -2.59 -1.60
CA TRP A 27 14.06 -3.35 -0.40
C TRP A 27 15.19 -4.34 -0.67
N ALA A 28 15.11 -5.09 -1.77
CA ALA A 28 16.16 -6.01 -2.19
C ALA A 28 17.49 -5.29 -2.49
N GLU A 29 17.44 -4.14 -3.18
CA GLU A 29 18.62 -3.29 -3.45
C GLU A 29 19.34 -2.87 -2.16
N HIS A 30 18.61 -2.68 -1.07
CA HIS A 30 19.18 -2.36 0.24
C HIS A 30 19.54 -3.60 1.07
N GLY A 31 19.36 -4.80 0.51
CA GLY A 31 19.81 -6.06 1.08
C GLY A 31 18.79 -6.77 1.99
N ALA A 32 17.51 -6.40 1.91
CA ALA A 32 16.45 -7.17 2.55
C ALA A 32 16.06 -8.38 1.70
N ASP A 33 15.78 -9.50 2.33
CA ASP A 33 15.06 -10.60 1.71
C ASP A 33 13.60 -10.20 1.51
N VAL A 34 12.93 -10.79 0.54
CA VAL A 34 11.55 -10.42 0.21
C VAL A 34 10.63 -11.63 0.07
N VAL A 35 9.39 -11.47 0.53
CA VAL A 35 8.28 -12.36 0.26
C VAL A 35 7.29 -11.62 -0.64
N LEU A 36 7.10 -12.13 -1.85
CA LEU A 36 6.28 -11.54 -2.89
C LEU A 36 4.92 -12.22 -2.92
N VAL A 37 3.84 -11.48 -2.62
CA VAL A 37 2.49 -12.04 -2.53
C VAL A 37 1.58 -11.41 -3.58
N ALA A 38 0.99 -12.22 -4.44
CA ALA A 38 -0.06 -11.85 -5.39
C ALA A 38 -0.73 -13.11 -5.98
N ARG A 39 -1.71 -12.91 -6.87
CA ARG A 39 -2.40 -14.01 -7.56
C ARG A 39 -1.65 -14.53 -8.80
N ARG A 40 -0.84 -13.67 -9.46
CA ARG A 40 -0.16 -13.98 -10.74
C ARG A 40 1.22 -14.59 -10.47
N VAL A 41 1.27 -15.92 -10.36
CA VAL A 41 2.48 -16.67 -9.99
C VAL A 41 3.63 -16.42 -10.95
N GLU A 42 3.37 -16.49 -12.26
CA GLU A 42 4.40 -16.33 -13.30
C GLU A 42 5.08 -14.95 -13.19
N ARG A 43 4.29 -13.91 -12.92
CA ARG A 43 4.82 -12.55 -12.72
C ARG A 43 5.65 -12.43 -11.44
N LEU A 44 5.23 -13.11 -10.37
CA LEU A 44 5.99 -13.12 -9.12
C LEU A 44 7.33 -13.82 -9.29
N GLU A 45 7.37 -14.95 -10.02
CA GLU A 45 8.62 -15.66 -10.30
C GLU A 45 9.58 -14.86 -11.19
N GLU A 46 9.06 -14.15 -12.21
CA GLU A 46 9.86 -13.22 -13.01
C GLU A 46 10.53 -12.15 -12.13
N VAL A 47 9.75 -11.53 -11.24
CA VAL A 47 10.26 -10.52 -10.29
C VAL A 47 11.27 -11.14 -9.33
N ALA A 48 10.95 -12.29 -8.72
CA ALA A 48 11.83 -12.97 -7.78
C ALA A 48 13.18 -13.35 -8.42
N ALA A 49 13.15 -13.90 -9.63
CA ALA A 49 14.35 -14.27 -10.38
C ALA A 49 15.24 -13.05 -10.67
N ASP A 50 14.62 -11.90 -11.06
CA ASP A 50 15.36 -10.66 -11.29
C ASP A 50 16.02 -10.13 -10.02
N LEU A 51 15.29 -10.13 -8.88
CA LEU A 51 15.81 -9.67 -7.60
C LEU A 51 16.96 -10.55 -7.08
N ARG A 52 16.82 -11.88 -7.15
CA ARG A 52 17.87 -12.83 -6.79
C ARG A 52 19.13 -12.60 -7.63
N ARG A 53 18.96 -12.42 -8.96
CA ARG A 53 20.08 -12.21 -9.90
C ARG A 53 20.80 -10.89 -9.65
N ARG A 54 20.06 -9.78 -9.42
CA ARG A 54 20.65 -8.44 -9.32
C ARG A 54 21.24 -8.14 -7.94
N TYR A 55 20.58 -8.61 -6.88
CA TYR A 55 20.89 -8.17 -5.53
C TYR A 55 21.39 -9.28 -4.61
N GLY A 56 21.32 -10.54 -5.04
CA GLY A 56 21.80 -11.69 -4.27
C GLY A 56 21.00 -11.98 -2.99
N VAL A 57 19.76 -11.47 -2.89
CA VAL A 57 18.86 -11.68 -1.78
C VAL A 57 18.00 -12.92 -1.97
N GLN A 58 17.40 -13.42 -0.89
CA GLN A 58 16.34 -14.40 -0.98
C GLN A 58 15.04 -13.71 -1.39
N ALA A 59 14.33 -14.30 -2.34
CA ALA A 59 13.02 -13.81 -2.76
C ALA A 59 12.06 -15.00 -2.82
N HIS A 60 11.10 -15.05 -1.91
CA HIS A 60 10.10 -16.11 -1.81
C HIS A 60 8.83 -15.66 -2.53
N VAL A 61 8.19 -16.59 -3.24
CA VAL A 61 6.93 -16.33 -3.95
C VAL A 61 5.81 -17.09 -3.25
N VAL A 62 4.75 -16.36 -2.89
CA VAL A 62 3.53 -16.94 -2.32
C VAL A 62 2.33 -16.52 -3.16
N ALA A 63 1.68 -17.49 -3.79
CA ALA A 63 0.46 -17.26 -4.55
C ALA A 63 -0.74 -17.19 -3.62
N ALA A 64 -1.33 -16.00 -3.44
CA ALA A 64 -2.49 -15.84 -2.59
C ALA A 64 -3.50 -14.85 -3.17
N ASP A 65 -4.77 -15.21 -3.05
CA ASP A 65 -5.89 -14.28 -3.23
C ASP A 65 -6.28 -13.73 -1.85
N LEU A 66 -5.75 -12.55 -1.54
CA LEU A 66 -5.94 -11.89 -0.25
C LEU A 66 -7.39 -11.41 -0.01
N ALA A 67 -8.24 -11.40 -1.05
CA ALA A 67 -9.66 -11.09 -0.89
C ALA A 67 -10.46 -12.27 -0.31
N ARG A 68 -9.88 -13.45 -0.19
CA ARG A 68 -10.56 -14.62 0.39
C ARG A 68 -10.56 -14.55 1.93
N PRO A 69 -11.66 -14.91 2.58
CA PRO A 69 -11.70 -15.04 4.03
C PRO A 69 -10.60 -15.97 4.55
N GLY A 70 -9.92 -15.56 5.64
CA GLY A 70 -8.86 -16.36 6.25
C GLY A 70 -7.51 -16.31 5.53
N ALA A 71 -7.38 -15.60 4.41
CA ALA A 71 -6.13 -15.53 3.62
C ALA A 71 -4.95 -14.98 4.44
N ALA A 72 -5.19 -14.02 5.32
CA ALA A 72 -4.14 -13.45 6.18
C ALA A 72 -3.57 -14.49 7.17
N ALA A 73 -4.42 -15.27 7.80
CA ALA A 73 -4.00 -16.33 8.72
C ALA A 73 -3.29 -17.47 7.98
N ALA A 74 -3.80 -17.87 6.82
CA ALA A 74 -3.18 -18.89 5.97
C ALA A 74 -1.78 -18.46 5.52
N LEU A 75 -1.62 -17.21 5.06
CA LEU A 75 -0.33 -16.66 4.66
C LEU A 75 0.67 -16.64 5.84
N HIS A 76 0.24 -16.22 7.03
CA HIS A 76 1.11 -16.21 8.21
C HIS A 76 1.56 -17.63 8.55
N ALA A 77 0.64 -18.60 8.60
CA ALA A 77 0.96 -20.00 8.89
C ALA A 77 1.89 -20.62 7.84
N GLU A 78 1.75 -20.26 6.56
CA GLU A 78 2.67 -20.71 5.50
C GLU A 78 4.08 -20.18 5.72
N LEU A 79 4.22 -18.89 6.06
CA LEU A 79 5.54 -18.30 6.32
C LEU A 79 6.18 -18.86 7.58
N ASP A 80 5.41 -19.11 8.65
CA ASP A 80 5.89 -19.79 9.85
C ASP A 80 6.39 -21.20 9.53
N GLY A 81 5.65 -21.95 8.70
CA GLY A 81 6.04 -23.28 8.24
C GLY A 81 7.35 -23.29 7.42
N LEU A 82 7.66 -22.17 6.76
CA LEU A 82 8.92 -21.96 6.04
C LEU A 82 10.04 -21.40 6.93
N GLY A 83 9.78 -21.12 8.21
CA GLY A 83 10.73 -20.51 9.13
C GLY A 83 11.06 -19.05 8.81
N LEU A 84 10.17 -18.34 8.11
CA LEU A 84 10.37 -16.98 7.67
C LEU A 84 9.77 -15.97 8.67
N THR A 85 10.61 -15.20 9.33
CA THR A 85 10.17 -14.09 10.18
C THR A 85 10.03 -12.82 9.37
N VAL A 86 8.84 -12.22 9.37
CA VAL A 86 8.55 -10.95 8.69
C VAL A 86 8.93 -9.77 9.58
N HIS A 87 9.85 -8.93 9.10
CA HIS A 87 10.29 -7.71 9.79
C HIS A 87 9.60 -6.46 9.23
N THR A 88 9.25 -6.48 7.96
CA THR A 88 8.53 -5.37 7.31
C THR A 88 7.31 -5.91 6.58
N LEU A 89 6.13 -5.34 6.85
CA LEU A 89 4.91 -5.60 6.11
C LEU A 89 4.56 -4.40 5.24
N ILE A 90 4.46 -4.63 3.92
CA ILE A 90 4.03 -3.63 2.94
C ILE A 90 2.65 -4.04 2.39
N ASN A 91 1.61 -3.49 2.98
CA ASN A 91 0.23 -3.63 2.54
C ASN A 91 -0.02 -2.72 1.32
N ASN A 92 0.33 -3.23 0.15
CA ASN A 92 0.21 -2.52 -1.12
C ASN A 92 -0.93 -3.04 -2.01
N ALA A 93 -1.34 -4.30 -1.86
CA ALA A 93 -2.42 -4.87 -2.66
C ALA A 93 -3.70 -4.04 -2.56
N GLY A 94 -4.31 -3.77 -3.71
CA GLY A 94 -5.55 -3.01 -3.79
C GLY A 94 -5.88 -2.62 -5.21
N PHE A 95 -7.13 -2.33 -5.47
CA PHE A 95 -7.60 -1.81 -6.75
C PHE A 95 -8.72 -0.78 -6.56
N GLY A 96 -9.10 -0.14 -7.65
CA GLY A 96 -10.18 0.84 -7.69
C GLY A 96 -11.15 0.57 -8.83
N SER A 97 -12.25 1.32 -8.85
CA SER A 97 -13.20 1.42 -9.94
C SER A 97 -13.59 2.89 -10.17
N HIS A 98 -14.02 3.22 -11.35
CA HIS A 98 -14.49 4.56 -11.72
C HIS A 98 -15.84 4.46 -12.44
N GLY A 99 -16.74 5.38 -12.14
CA GLY A 99 -18.08 5.50 -12.69
C GLY A 99 -19.12 5.81 -11.61
N PRO A 100 -20.35 6.18 -12.00
CA PRO A 100 -21.44 6.41 -11.06
C PRO A 100 -21.65 5.19 -10.16
N PHE A 101 -21.89 5.41 -8.88
CA PHE A 101 -22.01 4.31 -7.91
C PHE A 101 -23.13 3.32 -8.25
N ALA A 102 -24.25 3.84 -8.79
CA ALA A 102 -25.39 3.03 -9.16
C ALA A 102 -25.10 2.05 -10.32
N ASP A 103 -24.08 2.34 -11.13
CA ASP A 103 -23.76 1.56 -12.34
C ASP A 103 -22.60 0.58 -12.10
N GLN A 104 -21.97 0.62 -10.89
CA GLN A 104 -20.86 -0.26 -10.58
C GLN A 104 -21.32 -1.67 -10.22
N ASP A 105 -20.58 -2.67 -10.66
CA ASP A 105 -20.81 -4.08 -10.31
C ASP A 105 -20.71 -4.30 -8.79
N PRO A 106 -21.79 -4.77 -8.12
CA PRO A 106 -21.81 -5.02 -6.69
C PRO A 106 -20.73 -6.03 -6.24
N THR A 107 -20.42 -7.03 -7.06
CA THR A 107 -19.39 -8.03 -6.75
C THR A 107 -18.02 -7.36 -6.69
N ARG A 108 -17.70 -6.53 -7.69
CA ARG A 108 -16.45 -5.78 -7.73
C ARG A 108 -16.31 -4.79 -6.57
N ILE A 109 -17.42 -4.16 -6.15
CA ILE A 109 -17.45 -3.31 -4.95
C ILE A 109 -17.07 -4.12 -3.70
N SER A 110 -17.70 -5.29 -3.52
CA SER A 110 -17.43 -6.17 -2.37
C SER A 110 -15.98 -6.64 -2.35
N GLU A 111 -15.46 -7.08 -3.49
CA GLU A 111 -14.06 -7.48 -3.64
C GLU A 111 -13.09 -6.34 -3.32
N MET A 112 -13.42 -5.10 -3.73
CA MET A 112 -12.60 -3.92 -3.44
C MET A 112 -12.54 -3.65 -1.94
N ILE A 113 -13.66 -3.71 -1.23
CA ILE A 113 -13.72 -3.53 0.22
C ILE A 113 -12.94 -4.66 0.91
N GLN A 114 -13.16 -5.90 0.47
CA GLN A 114 -12.50 -7.07 1.04
C GLN A 114 -10.98 -6.97 0.90
N LEU A 115 -10.46 -6.59 -0.28
CA LEU A 115 -9.02 -6.49 -0.50
C LEU A 115 -8.42 -5.23 0.15
N ASN A 116 -9.03 -4.05 -0.10
CA ASN A 116 -8.43 -2.78 0.32
C ASN A 116 -8.56 -2.50 1.83
N VAL A 117 -9.56 -3.09 2.49
CA VAL A 117 -9.89 -2.83 3.90
C VAL A 117 -9.69 -4.09 4.75
N THR A 118 -10.48 -5.13 4.50
CA THR A 118 -10.51 -6.31 5.38
C THR A 118 -9.17 -7.03 5.36
N ALA A 119 -8.66 -7.40 4.18
CA ALA A 119 -7.40 -8.11 4.05
C ALA A 119 -6.21 -7.31 4.64
N LEU A 120 -6.15 -6.00 4.38
CA LEU A 120 -5.13 -5.13 4.96
C LEU A 120 -5.18 -5.11 6.49
N THR A 121 -6.38 -5.03 7.05
CA THR A 121 -6.60 -5.02 8.51
C THR A 121 -6.21 -6.35 9.13
N GLU A 122 -6.66 -7.46 8.54
CA GLU A 122 -6.33 -8.82 8.99
C GLU A 122 -4.83 -9.11 8.91
N LEU A 123 -4.17 -8.76 7.79
CA LEU A 123 -2.72 -8.88 7.65
C LEU A 123 -1.99 -8.04 8.70
N THR A 124 -2.40 -6.78 8.88
CA THR A 124 -1.80 -5.94 9.92
C THR A 124 -1.96 -6.57 11.30
N ARG A 125 -3.16 -7.03 11.66
CA ARG A 125 -3.43 -7.67 12.95
C ARG A 125 -2.62 -8.94 13.14
N GLN A 126 -2.48 -9.75 12.09
CA GLN A 126 -1.78 -11.04 12.14
C GLN A 126 -0.26 -10.86 12.34
N PHE A 127 0.35 -9.91 11.60
CA PHE A 127 1.81 -9.71 11.63
C PHE A 127 2.27 -8.68 12.69
N LEU A 128 1.39 -7.86 13.25
CA LEU A 128 1.78 -6.80 14.19
C LEU A 128 2.59 -7.28 15.41
N PRO A 129 2.30 -8.45 16.03
CA PRO A 129 3.13 -8.98 17.11
C PRO A 129 4.59 -9.21 16.68
N ASP A 130 4.81 -9.84 15.53
CA ASP A 130 6.15 -10.16 15.01
C ASP A 130 6.91 -8.87 14.64
N LEU A 131 6.23 -7.94 13.98
CA LEU A 131 6.77 -6.64 13.61
C LEU A 131 7.22 -5.83 14.84
N THR A 132 6.46 -5.88 15.92
CA THR A 132 6.80 -5.18 17.18
C THR A 132 7.91 -5.85 17.95
N ALA A 133 7.94 -7.19 17.99
CA ALA A 133 8.97 -7.97 18.65
C ALA A 133 10.33 -7.86 17.94
N GLY A 134 10.33 -7.82 16.61
CA GLY A 134 11.54 -7.78 15.79
C GLY A 134 12.34 -6.49 15.89
N GLY A 135 11.73 -5.38 16.23
CA GLY A 135 12.37 -4.08 16.52
C GLY A 135 13.20 -3.44 15.41
N ARG A 136 13.13 -3.97 14.17
CA ARG A 136 14.01 -3.56 13.06
C ARG A 136 13.27 -3.15 11.79
N GLY A 137 11.95 -3.32 11.74
CA GLY A 137 11.19 -3.21 10.51
C GLY A 137 10.17 -2.10 10.50
N ALA A 138 9.22 -2.25 9.57
CA ALA A 138 8.17 -1.29 9.35
C ALA A 138 6.83 -1.94 9.00
N LEU A 139 5.75 -1.23 9.30
CA LEU A 139 4.44 -1.41 8.70
C LEU A 139 4.21 -0.25 7.71
N VAL A 140 4.10 -0.57 6.44
CA VAL A 140 3.78 0.39 5.38
C VAL A 140 2.43 0.03 4.79
N THR A 141 1.53 1.01 4.69
CA THR A 141 0.24 0.85 4.02
C THR A 141 0.13 1.84 2.86
N VAL A 142 -0.37 1.37 1.73
CA VAL A 142 -0.59 2.23 0.56
C VAL A 142 -2.02 2.77 0.58
N ALA A 143 -2.15 4.00 1.10
CA ALA A 143 -3.37 4.80 1.00
C ALA A 143 -3.49 5.47 -0.40
N SER A 144 -3.92 6.71 -0.47
CA SER A 144 -4.01 7.51 -1.71
C SER A 144 -4.24 8.97 -1.37
N ALA A 145 -3.92 9.88 -2.29
CA ALA A 145 -4.40 11.27 -2.23
C ALA A 145 -5.94 11.34 -2.19
N ALA A 146 -6.63 10.35 -2.73
CA ALA A 146 -8.09 10.19 -2.64
C ALA A 146 -8.61 10.00 -1.21
N ALA A 147 -7.74 9.67 -0.24
CA ALA A 147 -8.11 9.49 1.17
C ALA A 147 -8.51 10.80 1.89
N TYR A 148 -8.11 11.93 1.36
CA TYR A 148 -8.24 13.25 2.04
C TYR A 148 -9.53 13.99 1.69
N GLN A 149 -10.32 13.48 0.75
CA GLN A 149 -11.56 14.12 0.30
C GLN A 149 -12.58 13.09 -0.21
N PRO A 150 -13.88 13.44 -0.25
CA PRO A 150 -14.85 12.65 -1.00
C PRO A 150 -14.45 12.58 -2.48
N THR A 151 -14.62 11.41 -3.10
CA THR A 151 -14.24 11.17 -4.51
C THR A 151 -15.45 10.71 -5.31
N PRO A 152 -16.28 11.62 -5.83
CA PRO A 152 -17.37 11.26 -6.76
C PRO A 152 -16.84 10.41 -7.93
N ALA A 153 -17.63 9.53 -8.46
CA ALA A 153 -17.28 8.49 -9.43
C ALA A 153 -16.23 7.45 -8.95
N MET A 154 -15.60 7.64 -7.78
CA MET A 154 -14.72 6.69 -7.12
C MET A 154 -15.09 6.53 -5.63
N ALA A 155 -16.39 6.60 -5.30
CA ALA A 155 -16.86 6.72 -3.93
C ALA A 155 -16.33 5.62 -2.99
N VAL A 156 -16.44 4.37 -3.41
CA VAL A 156 -15.97 3.22 -2.60
C VAL A 156 -14.45 3.21 -2.50
N TYR A 157 -13.74 3.41 -3.61
CA TYR A 157 -12.27 3.47 -3.59
C TYR A 157 -11.77 4.55 -2.62
N GLY A 158 -12.26 5.78 -2.75
CA GLY A 158 -11.87 6.87 -1.85
C GLY A 158 -12.16 6.57 -0.39
N ALA A 159 -13.33 5.99 -0.11
CA ALA A 159 -13.68 5.57 1.25
C ALA A 159 -12.74 4.48 1.79
N THR A 160 -12.37 3.47 0.98
CA THR A 160 -11.38 2.45 1.40
C THR A 160 -10.02 3.06 1.70
N LYS A 161 -9.58 4.05 0.92
CA LYS A 161 -8.28 4.71 1.14
C LYS A 161 -8.30 5.68 2.32
N ALA A 162 -9.44 6.31 2.62
CA ALA A 162 -9.64 7.09 3.85
C ALA A 162 -9.60 6.18 5.09
N PHE A 163 -10.21 4.99 5.03
CA PHE A 163 -10.07 3.98 6.07
C PHE A 163 -8.60 3.61 6.30
N VAL A 164 -7.86 3.26 5.24
CA VAL A 164 -6.45 2.86 5.33
C VAL A 164 -5.60 3.97 5.98
N LEU A 165 -5.81 5.22 5.60
CA LEU A 165 -5.09 6.36 6.18
C LEU A 165 -5.36 6.47 7.68
N SER A 166 -6.63 6.57 8.09
CA SER A 166 -7.03 6.74 9.47
C SER A 166 -6.62 5.55 10.35
N PHE A 167 -6.81 4.33 9.86
CA PHE A 167 -6.39 3.10 10.52
C PHE A 167 -4.89 3.09 10.79
N THR A 168 -4.09 3.40 9.79
CA THR A 168 -2.62 3.36 9.92
C THR A 168 -2.10 4.42 10.88
N GLU A 169 -2.65 5.63 10.83
CA GLU A 169 -2.29 6.71 11.77
C GLU A 169 -2.62 6.32 13.23
N ALA A 170 -3.76 5.65 13.45
CA ALA A 170 -4.12 5.13 14.77
C ALA A 170 -3.13 4.03 15.24
N VAL A 171 -2.81 3.05 14.37
CA VAL A 171 -1.83 2.00 14.69
C VAL A 171 -0.45 2.61 14.96
N ALA A 172 -0.03 3.63 14.22
CA ALA A 172 1.22 4.36 14.46
C ALA A 172 1.27 4.95 15.88
N TYR A 173 0.15 5.51 16.35
CA TYR A 173 0.05 6.03 17.71
C TYR A 173 0.07 4.93 18.77
N GLU A 174 -0.66 3.84 18.55
CA GLU A 174 -0.74 2.71 19.48
C GLU A 174 0.63 2.03 19.67
N THR A 175 1.42 1.96 18.59
CA THR A 175 2.74 1.30 18.60
C THR A 175 3.91 2.25 18.88
N ARG A 176 3.67 3.52 19.22
CA ARG A 176 4.70 4.55 19.39
C ARG A 176 5.74 4.27 20.48
N SER A 177 5.44 3.39 21.41
CA SER A 177 6.37 2.94 22.46
C SER A 177 7.31 1.81 22.01
N SER A 178 7.02 1.21 20.84
CA SER A 178 7.88 0.21 20.21
C SER A 178 8.88 0.87 19.26
N SER A 179 9.81 0.10 18.74
CA SER A 179 10.74 0.52 17.68
C SER A 179 10.18 0.34 16.26
N LEU A 180 8.96 -0.16 16.12
CA LEU A 180 8.29 -0.35 14.83
C LEU A 180 8.01 1.00 14.17
N ARG A 181 8.39 1.12 12.90
CA ARG A 181 8.06 2.27 12.05
C ARG A 181 6.74 2.02 11.33
N VAL A 182 5.75 2.86 11.56
CA VAL A 182 4.44 2.73 10.92
C VAL A 182 4.20 3.94 10.03
N LEU A 183 3.83 3.70 8.75
CA LEU A 183 3.69 4.75 7.76
C LEU A 183 2.57 4.46 6.77
N ALA A 184 1.58 5.36 6.67
CA ALA A 184 0.67 5.44 5.54
C ALA A 184 1.32 6.27 4.42
N VAL A 185 1.46 5.71 3.22
CA VAL A 185 1.88 6.46 2.05
C VAL A 185 0.69 6.77 1.16
N SER A 186 0.50 8.04 0.83
CA SER A 186 -0.61 8.54 0.00
C SER A 186 -0.07 9.12 -1.31
N PRO A 187 0.10 8.28 -2.34
CA PRO A 187 0.46 8.77 -3.68
C PRO A 187 -0.74 9.46 -4.35
N GLY A 188 -0.45 10.41 -5.25
CA GLY A 188 -1.36 10.79 -6.31
C GLY A 188 -1.42 9.73 -7.41
N PRO A 189 -1.81 10.06 -8.64
CA PRO A 189 -1.79 9.11 -9.75
C PRO A 189 -0.35 8.64 -10.04
N VAL A 190 -0.19 7.33 -10.23
CA VAL A 190 1.11 6.67 -10.49
C VAL A 190 1.05 5.93 -11.82
N ARG A 191 2.13 5.98 -12.59
CA ARG A 191 2.26 5.26 -13.88
C ARG A 191 2.41 3.76 -13.65
N THR A 192 1.28 3.06 -13.55
CA THR A 192 1.19 1.61 -13.32
C THR A 192 -0.03 1.05 -14.07
N GLU A 193 -0.21 -0.26 -14.06
CA GLU A 193 -1.40 -0.95 -14.56
C GLU A 193 -2.70 -0.57 -13.78
N PHE A 194 -2.62 0.24 -12.73
CA PHE A 194 -3.77 0.59 -11.88
C PHE A 194 -4.92 1.19 -12.67
N PHE A 195 -4.64 2.13 -13.59
CA PHE A 195 -5.68 2.78 -14.38
C PHE A 195 -6.29 1.89 -15.45
N ASP A 196 -5.55 0.86 -15.90
CA ASP A 196 -6.10 -0.17 -16.79
C ASP A 196 -7.09 -1.06 -16.01
N VAL A 197 -6.79 -1.37 -14.74
CA VAL A 197 -7.70 -2.10 -13.84
C VAL A 197 -8.91 -1.26 -13.45
N VAL A 198 -8.75 0.04 -13.23
CA VAL A 198 -9.84 1.01 -12.94
C VAL A 198 -10.78 1.15 -14.15
N GLY A 199 -10.26 0.96 -15.36
CA GLY A 199 -11.03 1.07 -16.61
C GLY A 199 -11.23 2.53 -17.08
N SER A 200 -10.59 3.52 -16.44
CA SER A 200 -10.70 4.93 -16.81
C SER A 200 -9.43 5.71 -16.47
N ARG A 201 -8.96 6.51 -17.43
CA ARG A 201 -7.88 7.48 -17.22
C ARG A 201 -8.37 8.79 -16.60
N ASP A 202 -9.68 9.05 -16.60
CA ASP A 202 -10.28 10.24 -15.95
C ASP A 202 -10.10 10.19 -14.41
N ALA A 203 -9.87 9.00 -13.86
CA ALA A 203 -9.46 8.82 -12.46
C ALA A 203 -8.05 9.38 -12.15
N ALA A 204 -7.23 9.67 -13.17
CA ALA A 204 -5.85 10.16 -13.00
C ALA A 204 -5.80 11.69 -12.95
N VAL A 205 -6.22 12.28 -11.83
CA VAL A 205 -6.22 13.73 -11.64
C VAL A 205 -4.84 14.21 -11.20
N GLY A 206 -4.23 15.10 -11.99
CA GLY A 206 -2.94 15.73 -11.69
C GLY A 206 -1.74 15.08 -12.39
N ARG A 207 -0.53 15.46 -11.92
CA ARG A 207 0.72 14.95 -12.49
C ARG A 207 0.99 13.52 -12.01
N MET A 208 1.18 12.60 -12.94
CA MET A 208 1.54 11.21 -12.62
C MET A 208 2.98 11.12 -12.08
N ALA A 209 3.13 10.48 -10.93
CA ALA A 209 4.42 10.08 -10.40
C ALA A 209 4.89 8.74 -11.02
N THR A 210 6.17 8.44 -10.90
CA THR A 210 6.68 7.09 -11.17
C THR A 210 6.62 6.23 -9.91
N PRO A 211 6.53 4.90 -10.02
CA PRO A 211 6.65 3.99 -8.87
C PRO A 211 7.90 4.27 -8.03
N GLU A 212 9.03 4.50 -8.68
CA GLU A 212 10.31 4.82 -8.04
C GLU A 212 10.22 6.06 -7.15
N GLN A 213 9.59 7.14 -7.63
CA GLN A 213 9.42 8.37 -6.84
C GLN A 213 8.61 8.11 -5.56
N VAL A 214 7.54 7.30 -5.66
CA VAL A 214 6.69 6.97 -4.52
C VAL A 214 7.44 6.13 -3.49
N VAL A 215 8.09 5.06 -3.95
CA VAL A 215 8.80 4.14 -3.06
C VAL A 215 10.02 4.80 -2.42
N THR A 216 10.78 5.60 -3.19
CA THR A 216 11.90 6.38 -2.65
C THR A 216 11.43 7.39 -1.58
N ALA A 217 10.29 8.06 -1.79
CA ALA A 217 9.72 8.96 -0.79
C ALA A 217 9.30 8.20 0.48
N THR A 218 8.72 7.00 0.33
CA THR A 218 8.35 6.12 1.44
C THR A 218 9.57 5.71 2.24
N ARG A 219 10.60 5.20 1.58
CA ARG A 219 11.85 4.78 2.20
C ARG A 219 12.51 5.92 2.97
N ARG A 220 12.66 7.10 2.33
CA ARG A 220 13.20 8.30 2.99
C ARG A 220 12.40 8.74 4.22
N ALA A 221 11.07 8.54 4.21
CA ALA A 221 10.25 8.85 5.38
C ALA A 221 10.48 7.87 6.53
N LEU A 222 10.64 6.59 6.21
CA LEU A 222 10.98 5.54 7.19
C LEU A 222 12.39 5.72 7.78
N GLU A 223 13.34 6.25 7.02
CA GLU A 223 14.73 6.47 7.46
C GLU A 223 14.91 7.70 8.35
N ARG A 224 13.89 8.52 8.55
CA ARG A 224 13.96 9.66 9.49
C ARG A 224 14.07 9.17 10.92
N ASP A 225 14.67 9.97 11.78
CA ASP A 225 14.75 9.69 13.23
C ASP A 225 13.38 9.48 13.86
N ARG A 226 12.40 10.25 13.39
CA ARG A 226 10.97 10.07 13.70
C ARG A 226 10.21 9.86 12.40
N THR A 227 9.73 8.66 12.19
CA THR A 227 8.85 8.34 11.06
C THR A 227 7.52 9.08 11.25
N PRO A 228 7.06 9.88 10.27
CA PRO A 228 5.73 10.46 10.34
C PRO A 228 4.67 9.37 10.18
N PRO A 229 3.47 9.48 10.80
CA PRO A 229 2.42 8.47 10.67
C PRO A 229 1.87 8.35 9.24
N SER A 230 1.98 9.45 8.46
CA SER A 230 1.56 9.48 7.05
C SER A 230 2.39 10.48 6.23
N ILE A 231 2.46 10.24 4.93
CA ILE A 231 3.01 11.19 3.94
C ILE A 231 2.13 11.24 2.69
N VAL A 232 2.03 12.43 2.11
CA VAL A 232 1.49 12.63 0.75
C VAL A 232 2.65 12.82 -0.22
N VAL A 233 2.69 12.02 -1.29
CA VAL A 233 3.79 12.06 -2.26
C VAL A 233 3.51 13.12 -3.33
N GLY A 234 4.48 14.03 -3.51
CA GLY A 234 4.40 15.15 -4.45
C GLY A 234 3.82 16.42 -3.84
N LEU A 235 4.48 17.55 -4.11
CA LEU A 235 4.10 18.86 -3.54
C LEU A 235 2.67 19.26 -3.90
N GLY A 236 2.26 19.10 -5.17
CA GLY A 236 0.91 19.43 -5.61
C GLY A 236 -0.17 18.60 -4.90
N ASN A 237 0.06 17.30 -4.75
CA ASN A 237 -0.84 16.41 -4.02
C ASN A 237 -0.91 16.78 -2.53
N ARG A 238 0.23 17.14 -1.93
CA ARG A 238 0.29 17.57 -0.53
C ARG A 238 -0.51 18.85 -0.29
N LEU A 239 -0.37 19.84 -1.18
CA LEU A 239 -1.13 21.08 -1.10
C LEU A 239 -2.63 20.82 -1.27
N SER A 240 -3.01 19.99 -2.26
CA SER A 240 -4.41 19.59 -2.50
C SER A 240 -5.01 18.87 -1.29
N ALA A 241 -4.29 17.89 -0.71
CA ALA A 241 -4.73 17.16 0.47
C ALA A 241 -4.94 18.09 1.67
N THR A 242 -4.00 19.01 1.93
CA THR A 242 -4.12 20.00 3.02
C THR A 242 -5.29 20.95 2.77
N ALA A 243 -5.43 21.47 1.55
CA ALA A 243 -6.55 22.34 1.20
C ALA A 243 -7.90 21.64 1.36
N SER A 244 -8.00 20.37 0.93
CA SER A 244 -9.23 19.57 1.08
C SER A 244 -9.59 19.29 2.53
N ALA A 245 -8.60 19.09 3.40
CA ALA A 245 -8.82 18.87 4.83
C ALA A 245 -9.35 20.13 5.55
N LEU A 246 -8.97 21.32 5.08
CA LEU A 246 -9.37 22.62 5.67
C LEU A 246 -10.62 23.21 5.02
N ALA A 247 -10.95 22.79 3.80
CA ALA A 247 -12.10 23.33 3.06
C ALA A 247 -13.45 22.87 3.65
N PRO A 248 -14.49 23.71 3.57
CA PRO A 248 -15.85 23.27 3.84
C PRO A 248 -16.21 22.06 2.98
N ARG A 249 -16.81 21.03 3.59
CA ARG A 249 -17.10 19.74 2.93
C ARG A 249 -17.82 19.88 1.59
N ARG A 250 -18.78 20.81 1.47
CA ARG A 250 -19.53 21.07 0.23
C ARG A 250 -18.61 21.58 -0.88
N LEU A 251 -17.67 22.46 -0.56
CA LEU A 251 -16.70 22.98 -1.53
C LEU A 251 -15.75 21.89 -2.00
N ALA A 252 -15.17 21.13 -1.07
CA ALA A 252 -14.29 20.00 -1.38
C ALA A 252 -14.99 18.99 -2.30
N LEU A 253 -16.26 18.65 -2.02
CA LEU A 253 -17.06 17.74 -2.84
C LEU A 253 -17.29 18.27 -4.26
N THR A 254 -17.64 19.57 -4.40
CA THR A 254 -17.89 20.18 -5.72
C THR A 254 -16.61 20.21 -6.57
N VAL A 255 -15.48 20.58 -5.97
CA VAL A 255 -14.18 20.60 -6.65
C VAL A 255 -13.76 19.20 -7.08
N ALA A 256 -13.88 18.22 -6.18
CA ALA A 256 -13.53 16.83 -6.47
C ALA A 256 -14.41 16.23 -7.57
N GLY A 257 -15.73 16.50 -7.56
CA GLY A 257 -16.65 16.03 -8.60
C GLY A 257 -16.29 16.56 -9.98
N ARG A 258 -15.98 17.85 -10.07
CA ARG A 258 -15.52 18.45 -11.35
C ARG A 258 -14.18 17.87 -11.83
N ALA A 259 -13.24 17.64 -10.91
CA ALA A 259 -11.92 17.11 -11.24
C ALA A 259 -11.98 15.65 -11.73
N LEU A 260 -12.90 14.84 -11.19
CA LEU A 260 -13.10 13.44 -11.54
C LEU A 260 -14.11 13.22 -12.66
N LYS A 261 -14.66 14.30 -13.23
CA LYS A 261 -15.69 14.26 -14.28
C LYS A 261 -16.92 13.40 -13.91
N ALA A 262 -17.34 13.52 -12.65
CA ALA A 262 -18.47 12.79 -12.09
C ALA A 262 -19.81 13.43 -12.44
#